data_03cf082953ab4cabf65fecb8f48ab754
#
_entry.id   03cf082953ab4cabf65fecb8f48ab754
#
_cell.length_a   1.000
_cell.length_b   1.000
_cell.length_c   1.000
_cell.angle_alpha   90.00
_cell.angle_beta   90.00
_cell.angle_gamma   90.00
#
_symmetry.space_group_name_H-M   'P 1'
#
loop_
_entity.id
_entity.type
_entity.pdbx_description
1 polymer ?
#
loop_
_entity_poly.entity_id
_entity_poly.type
_entity_poly.pdbx_seq_one_letter_code
_entity_poly.pdbx_strand_id
1 'polypeptide(L)'
;MRRKDTRGLAAEAAAIIAEGVPDWSEARRKLAEEYEITSSAQLPDDDAIESALREHYAIFDPKGHAERLLELRRAALIVMKEVSDYKPLLIRGVLNGCADKYSDIYIAVECDDAKSLEIDLVDRQIEIEVLPIERPGKNEPVEEIIFEAPIIKGGYFDREQLAVWVRLEVFENRAKIKNLTKKAPDPWQIEEETAKTADIEQLERLISLTEEK
;
A
#
# COMPACT_ATOMS: atom_id res chain seq x y z
N MET A 1 -32.80 -4.59 15.66
CA MET A 1 -31.64 -4.46 14.72
C MET A 1 -30.49 -5.32 15.25
N ARG A 2 -29.97 -6.31 14.48
CA ARG A 2 -28.85 -7.14 14.93
C ARG A 2 -27.59 -6.28 14.88
N ARG A 3 -26.94 -6.06 16.03
CA ARG A 3 -25.59 -5.50 16.08
C ARG A 3 -24.69 -6.47 15.32
N LYS A 4 -24.12 -6.07 14.18
CA LYS A 4 -23.03 -6.81 13.56
C LYS A 4 -21.81 -6.72 14.46
N ASP A 5 -21.05 -7.80 14.53
CA ASP A 5 -19.76 -7.78 15.19
C ASP A 5 -18.73 -7.04 14.31
N THR A 6 -17.61 -6.66 14.86
CA THR A 6 -16.57 -5.91 14.16
C THR A 6 -16.05 -6.65 12.91
N ARG A 7 -16.03 -7.99 12.93
CA ARG A 7 -15.64 -8.83 11.79
C ARG A 7 -16.65 -8.72 10.63
N GLY A 8 -17.93 -8.71 10.94
CA GLY A 8 -19.00 -8.52 9.94
C GLY A 8 -18.93 -7.12 9.30
N LEU A 9 -18.62 -6.09 10.09
CA LEU A 9 -18.40 -4.72 9.57
C LEU A 9 -17.15 -4.62 8.73
N ALA A 10 -16.05 -5.32 9.08
CA ALA A 10 -14.83 -5.35 8.28
C ALA A 10 -15.06 -6.00 6.91
N ALA A 11 -15.83 -7.10 6.87
CA ALA A 11 -16.16 -7.75 5.59
C ALA A 11 -17.02 -6.84 4.68
N GLU A 12 -17.93 -6.05 5.24
CA GLU A 12 -18.68 -5.05 4.47
C GLU A 12 -17.83 -3.87 4.01
N ALA A 13 -16.92 -3.37 4.87
CA ALA A 13 -15.95 -2.37 4.45
C ALA A 13 -15.12 -2.87 3.26
N ALA A 14 -14.63 -4.10 3.35
CA ALA A 14 -13.88 -4.74 2.27
C ALA A 14 -14.68 -4.85 0.97
N ALA A 15 -15.96 -5.21 1.03
CA ALA A 15 -16.83 -5.26 -0.15
C ALA A 15 -17.01 -3.85 -0.77
N ILE A 16 -17.28 -2.84 0.04
CA ILE A 16 -17.41 -1.43 -0.41
C ILE A 16 -16.11 -0.95 -1.10
N ILE A 17 -14.95 -1.26 -0.52
CA ILE A 17 -13.64 -0.88 -1.08
C ILE A 17 -13.40 -1.62 -2.40
N ALA A 18 -13.65 -2.92 -2.45
CA ALA A 18 -13.47 -3.74 -3.65
C ALA A 18 -14.40 -3.34 -4.81
N GLU A 19 -15.57 -2.75 -4.51
CA GLU A 19 -16.50 -2.20 -5.49
C GLU A 19 -16.06 -0.83 -6.07
N GLY A 20 -14.95 -0.28 -5.60
CA GLY A 20 -14.34 0.94 -6.16
C GLY A 20 -14.47 2.19 -5.28
N VAL A 21 -14.58 2.02 -3.97
CA VAL A 21 -14.44 3.11 -2.99
C VAL A 21 -13.06 2.99 -2.34
N PRO A 22 -12.00 3.56 -2.94
CA PRO A 22 -10.62 3.34 -2.47
C PRO A 22 -10.30 4.01 -1.14
N ASP A 23 -11.09 5.00 -0.72
CA ASP A 23 -10.91 5.68 0.57
C ASP A 23 -11.57 4.87 1.70
N TRP A 24 -10.74 4.33 2.58
CA TRP A 24 -11.17 3.57 3.75
C TRP A 24 -11.94 4.42 4.77
N SER A 25 -11.66 5.72 4.83
CA SER A 25 -12.42 6.66 5.67
C SER A 25 -13.85 6.78 5.17
N GLU A 26 -14.02 6.84 3.86
CA GLU A 26 -15.35 6.87 3.24
C GLU A 26 -16.09 5.55 3.42
N ALA A 27 -15.41 4.41 3.28
CA ALA A 27 -16.01 3.11 3.55
C ALA A 27 -16.51 3.02 5.00
N ARG A 28 -15.70 3.46 5.99
CA ARG A 28 -16.13 3.55 7.41
C ARG A 28 -17.29 4.51 7.61
N ARG A 29 -17.30 5.65 6.93
CA ARG A 29 -18.40 6.62 7.01
C ARG A 29 -19.71 6.00 6.51
N LYS A 30 -19.70 5.30 5.38
CA LYS A 30 -20.86 4.60 4.85
C LYS A 30 -21.41 3.57 5.85
N LEU A 31 -20.51 2.78 6.45
CA LEU A 31 -20.91 1.82 7.51
C LEU A 31 -21.50 2.52 8.74
N ALA A 32 -20.90 3.63 9.16
CA ALA A 32 -21.39 4.40 10.31
C ALA A 32 -22.81 4.92 10.06
N GLU A 33 -23.09 5.41 8.86
CA GLU A 33 -24.41 5.88 8.44
C GLU A 33 -25.43 4.73 8.36
N GLU A 34 -25.06 3.61 7.71
CA GLU A 34 -25.95 2.46 7.51
C GLU A 34 -26.36 1.76 8.81
N TYR A 35 -25.40 1.63 9.74
CA TYR A 35 -25.61 0.93 11.03
C TYR A 35 -25.86 1.89 12.21
N GLU A 36 -26.04 3.20 11.96
CA GLU A 36 -26.23 4.22 12.98
C GLU A 36 -25.15 4.18 14.07
N ILE A 37 -23.89 3.92 13.67
CA ILE A 37 -22.75 3.85 14.58
C ILE A 37 -22.25 5.25 14.89
N THR A 38 -22.30 5.65 16.15
CA THR A 38 -21.90 7.00 16.61
C THR A 38 -20.47 7.05 17.18
N SER A 39 -19.86 5.90 17.48
CA SER A 39 -18.52 5.81 18.04
C SER A 39 -17.55 5.13 17.06
N SER A 40 -16.45 5.82 16.73
CA SER A 40 -15.39 5.27 15.87
C SER A 40 -14.77 3.97 16.42
N ALA A 41 -14.77 3.79 17.75
CA ALA A 41 -14.29 2.55 18.38
C ALA A 41 -15.13 1.30 18.06
N GLN A 42 -16.30 1.45 17.44
CA GLN A 42 -17.14 0.34 17.00
C GLN A 42 -16.95 0.02 15.52
N LEU A 43 -16.22 0.86 14.78
CA LEU A 43 -15.86 0.63 13.38
C LEU A 43 -14.62 -0.26 13.30
N PRO A 44 -14.43 -1.00 12.20
CA PRO A 44 -13.23 -1.81 12.00
C PRO A 44 -12.00 -0.90 11.88
N ASP A 45 -10.90 -1.32 12.48
CA ASP A 45 -9.59 -0.71 12.30
C ASP A 45 -8.96 -1.13 10.95
N ASP A 46 -7.79 -0.58 10.62
CA ASP A 46 -7.12 -0.86 9.37
C ASP A 46 -6.70 -2.32 9.26
N ASP A 47 -6.18 -2.93 10.32
CA ASP A 47 -5.76 -4.32 10.33
C ASP A 47 -6.95 -5.27 10.05
N ALA A 48 -8.12 -4.97 10.60
CA ALA A 48 -9.34 -5.73 10.35
C ALA A 48 -9.83 -5.60 8.90
N ILE A 49 -9.77 -4.38 8.33
CA ILE A 49 -10.14 -4.13 6.93
C ILE A 49 -9.15 -4.82 5.99
N GLU A 50 -7.84 -4.73 6.23
CA GLU A 50 -6.82 -5.43 5.44
C GLU A 50 -7.05 -6.94 5.41
N SER A 51 -7.31 -7.54 6.58
CA SER A 51 -7.60 -8.97 6.66
C SER A 51 -8.85 -9.34 5.87
N ALA A 52 -9.91 -8.55 6.00
CA ALA A 52 -11.16 -8.78 5.29
C ALA A 52 -11.01 -8.59 3.76
N LEU A 53 -10.21 -7.64 3.30
CA LEU A 53 -9.90 -7.44 1.87
C LEU A 53 -9.16 -8.65 1.29
N ARG A 54 -8.15 -9.18 1.99
CA ARG A 54 -7.47 -10.41 1.56
C ARG A 54 -8.42 -11.60 1.47
N GLU A 55 -9.28 -11.79 2.47
CA GLU A 55 -10.32 -12.83 2.45
C GLU A 55 -11.29 -12.63 1.27
N HIS A 56 -11.71 -11.38 1.03
CA HIS A 56 -12.61 -11.03 -0.08
C HIS A 56 -12.01 -11.42 -1.43
N TYR A 57 -10.79 -10.97 -1.74
CA TYR A 57 -10.14 -11.29 -3.01
C TYR A 57 -9.83 -12.78 -3.16
N ALA A 58 -9.44 -13.46 -2.09
CA ALA A 58 -9.21 -14.91 -2.12
C ALA A 58 -10.48 -15.71 -2.49
N ILE A 59 -11.67 -15.18 -2.16
CA ILE A 59 -12.96 -15.83 -2.46
C ILE A 59 -13.49 -15.42 -3.83
N PHE A 60 -13.49 -14.13 -4.16
CA PHE A 60 -14.22 -13.60 -5.30
C PHE A 60 -13.38 -13.42 -6.57
N ASP A 61 -12.06 -13.19 -6.45
CA ASP A 61 -11.17 -13.01 -7.58
C ASP A 61 -9.73 -13.51 -7.32
N PRO A 62 -9.53 -14.78 -6.97
CA PRO A 62 -8.21 -15.26 -6.54
C PRO A 62 -7.14 -15.15 -7.62
N LYS A 63 -7.49 -15.39 -8.89
CA LYS A 63 -6.53 -15.35 -10.00
C LYS A 63 -6.23 -13.93 -10.47
N GLY A 64 -7.27 -13.15 -10.74
CA GLY A 64 -7.10 -11.77 -11.22
C GLY A 64 -6.42 -10.90 -10.18
N HIS A 65 -6.78 -11.05 -8.90
CA HIS A 65 -6.11 -10.33 -7.82
C HIS A 65 -4.63 -10.72 -7.69
N ALA A 66 -4.29 -12.01 -7.76
CA ALA A 66 -2.90 -12.46 -7.70
C ALA A 66 -2.06 -11.92 -8.87
N GLU A 67 -2.61 -11.89 -10.10
CA GLU A 67 -1.96 -11.33 -11.29
C GLU A 67 -1.69 -9.83 -11.11
N ARG A 68 -2.70 -9.06 -10.69
CA ARG A 68 -2.57 -7.61 -10.44
C ARG A 68 -1.56 -7.31 -9.34
N LEU A 69 -1.64 -8.02 -8.22
CA LEU A 69 -0.75 -7.82 -7.08
C LEU A 69 0.71 -8.11 -7.44
N LEU A 70 0.95 -9.18 -8.22
CA LEU A 70 2.28 -9.52 -8.70
C LEU A 70 2.85 -8.41 -9.60
N GLU A 71 2.03 -7.84 -10.49
CA GLU A 71 2.46 -6.74 -11.35
C GLU A 71 2.74 -5.46 -10.57
N LEU A 72 1.91 -5.10 -9.58
CA LEU A 72 2.16 -3.97 -8.68
C LEU A 72 3.49 -4.16 -7.90
N ARG A 73 3.77 -5.36 -7.42
CA ARG A 73 5.03 -5.69 -6.74
C ARG A 73 6.24 -5.59 -7.66
N ARG A 74 6.12 -6.01 -8.92
CA ARG A 74 7.19 -5.87 -9.91
C ARG A 74 7.44 -4.40 -10.25
N ALA A 75 6.39 -3.60 -10.43
CA ALA A 75 6.50 -2.15 -10.64
C ALA A 75 7.15 -1.46 -9.42
N ALA A 76 6.72 -1.81 -8.20
CA ALA A 76 7.33 -1.34 -6.97
C ALA A 76 8.83 -1.68 -6.89
N LEU A 77 9.22 -2.91 -7.25
CA LEU A 77 10.61 -3.33 -7.26
C LEU A 77 11.47 -2.53 -8.24
N ILE A 78 10.96 -2.22 -9.43
CA ILE A 78 11.66 -1.36 -10.40
C ILE A 78 11.92 0.01 -9.77
N VAL A 79 10.89 0.65 -9.22
CA VAL A 79 11.02 1.96 -8.57
C VAL A 79 11.99 1.91 -7.38
N MET A 80 11.87 0.91 -6.50
CA MET A 80 12.77 0.78 -5.35
C MET A 80 14.23 0.63 -5.76
N LYS A 81 14.52 -0.04 -6.87
CA LYS A 81 15.89 -0.14 -7.40
C LYS A 81 16.39 1.20 -7.93
N GLU A 82 15.54 1.99 -8.59
CA GLU A 82 15.89 3.33 -9.06
C GLU A 82 16.21 4.30 -7.91
N VAL A 83 15.51 4.18 -6.80
CA VAL A 83 15.73 5.04 -5.61
C VAL A 83 16.51 4.31 -4.49
N SER A 84 17.33 3.33 -4.83
CA SER A 84 18.06 2.48 -3.88
C SER A 84 18.94 3.26 -2.88
N ASP A 85 19.51 4.38 -3.31
CA ASP A 85 20.33 5.26 -2.48
C ASP A 85 19.56 5.85 -1.29
N TYR A 86 18.25 5.94 -1.40
CA TYR A 86 17.32 6.43 -0.37
C TYR A 86 16.73 5.33 0.51
N LYS A 87 17.31 4.12 0.50
CA LYS A 87 16.97 2.97 1.33
C LYS A 87 15.44 2.68 1.35
N PRO A 88 14.82 2.47 0.19
CA PRO A 88 13.38 2.33 0.06
C PRO A 88 12.83 1.12 0.81
N LEU A 89 11.61 1.26 1.31
CA LEU A 89 10.82 0.21 1.92
C LEU A 89 9.42 0.21 1.31
N LEU A 90 9.00 -0.90 0.73
CA LEU A 90 7.61 -1.09 0.32
C LEU A 90 6.73 -1.17 1.57
N ILE A 91 5.59 -0.48 1.54
CA ILE A 91 4.64 -0.42 2.65
C ILE A 91 3.20 -0.60 2.15
N ARG A 92 2.25 -0.78 3.08
CA ARG A 92 0.80 -0.80 2.85
C ARG A 92 0.31 -1.91 1.90
N GLY A 93 -0.78 -1.64 1.16
CA GLY A 93 -1.61 -2.61 0.47
C GLY A 93 -0.91 -3.53 -0.54
N VAL A 94 0.08 -3.03 -1.30
CA VAL A 94 0.85 -3.83 -2.25
C VAL A 94 1.71 -4.87 -1.53
N LEU A 95 2.27 -4.50 -0.37
CA LEU A 95 3.00 -5.42 0.47
C LEU A 95 2.06 -6.42 1.14
N ASN A 96 0.99 -5.91 1.78
CA ASN A 96 0.07 -6.70 2.61
C ASN A 96 -0.86 -7.61 1.82
N GLY A 97 -0.92 -7.47 0.49
CA GLY A 97 -1.80 -8.27 -0.36
C GLY A 97 -3.26 -7.84 -0.37
N CYS A 98 -3.57 -6.61 0.04
CA CYS A 98 -4.91 -6.04 -0.05
C CYS A 98 -5.06 -4.97 -1.15
N ALA A 99 -4.00 -4.71 -1.94
CA ALA A 99 -4.05 -3.79 -3.07
C ALA A 99 -4.86 -4.35 -4.24
N ASP A 100 -5.58 -3.47 -4.91
CA ASP A 100 -6.38 -3.74 -6.10
C ASP A 100 -5.95 -2.88 -7.30
N LYS A 101 -6.77 -2.86 -8.35
CA LYS A 101 -6.51 -2.08 -9.57
C LYS A 101 -6.59 -0.56 -9.40
N TYR A 102 -7.08 -0.08 -8.27
CA TYR A 102 -7.16 1.35 -7.95
C TYR A 102 -6.14 1.76 -6.88
N SER A 103 -5.34 0.82 -6.43
CA SER A 103 -4.40 1.05 -5.33
C SER A 103 -3.10 1.65 -5.81
N ASP A 104 -2.64 2.69 -5.13
CA ASP A 104 -1.32 3.26 -5.32
C ASP A 104 -0.23 2.38 -4.69
N ILE A 105 1.00 2.51 -5.19
CA ILE A 105 2.19 1.87 -4.64
C ILE A 105 2.82 2.82 -3.63
N TYR A 106 2.84 2.45 -2.36
CA TYR A 106 3.44 3.25 -1.29
C TYR A 106 4.84 2.75 -0.93
N ILE A 107 5.82 3.63 -1.02
CA ILE A 107 7.22 3.35 -0.70
C ILE A 107 7.73 4.42 0.28
N ALA A 108 8.19 4.00 1.46
CA ALA A 108 8.86 4.88 2.40
C ALA A 108 10.34 5.01 2.02
N VAL A 109 10.86 6.22 1.97
CA VAL A 109 12.28 6.52 1.67
C VAL A 109 12.91 7.35 2.77
N GLU A 110 14.21 7.15 3.02
CA GLU A 110 15.00 7.94 3.98
C GLU A 110 15.79 9.00 3.22
N CYS A 111 15.50 10.28 3.48
CA CYS A 111 16.22 11.39 2.89
C CYS A 111 16.29 12.57 3.87
N ASP A 112 17.50 13.01 4.22
CA ASP A 112 17.72 14.16 5.12
C ASP A 112 17.34 15.49 4.43
N ASP A 113 17.46 15.55 3.10
CA ASP A 113 17.08 16.68 2.27
C ASP A 113 16.18 16.22 1.12
N ALA A 114 14.88 16.36 1.30
CA ALA A 114 13.88 15.94 0.33
C ALA A 114 14.08 16.57 -1.06
N LYS A 115 14.62 17.79 -1.13
CA LYS A 115 14.96 18.44 -2.40
C LYS A 115 16.01 17.70 -3.22
N SER A 116 16.93 16.99 -2.58
CA SER A 116 17.90 16.15 -3.28
C SER A 116 17.23 15.00 -4.02
N LEU A 117 16.21 14.38 -3.40
CA LEU A 117 15.42 13.32 -4.03
C LEU A 117 14.58 13.86 -5.19
N GLU A 118 13.93 15.02 -5.00
CA GLU A 118 13.14 15.66 -6.07
C GLU A 118 14.02 15.93 -7.31
N ILE A 119 15.23 16.52 -7.10
CA ILE A 119 16.17 16.82 -8.18
C ILE A 119 16.61 15.54 -8.88
N ASP A 120 16.96 14.50 -8.13
CA ASP A 120 17.40 13.22 -8.71
C ASP A 120 16.30 12.56 -9.57
N LEU A 121 15.04 12.64 -9.16
CA LEU A 121 13.91 12.15 -9.94
C LEU A 121 13.68 12.98 -11.23
N VAL A 122 13.76 14.30 -11.12
CA VAL A 122 13.63 15.21 -12.28
C VAL A 122 14.79 15.03 -13.27
N ASP A 123 16.02 14.87 -12.80
CA ASP A 123 17.19 14.60 -13.65
C ASP A 123 17.06 13.27 -14.43
N ARG A 124 16.32 12.32 -13.86
CA ARG A 124 15.94 11.05 -14.54
C ARG A 124 14.73 11.20 -15.47
N GLN A 125 14.21 12.42 -15.67
CA GLN A 125 13.07 12.73 -16.53
C GLN A 125 11.75 12.11 -16.03
N ILE A 126 11.62 11.91 -14.73
CA ILE A 126 10.37 11.49 -14.07
C ILE A 126 9.55 12.75 -13.78
N GLU A 127 8.33 12.81 -14.28
CA GLU A 127 7.39 13.86 -13.94
C GLU A 127 6.83 13.61 -12.54
N ILE A 128 7.10 14.52 -11.62
CA ILE A 128 6.71 14.39 -10.22
C ILE A 128 5.72 15.46 -9.79
N GLU A 129 4.81 15.10 -8.89
CA GLU A 129 4.03 16.03 -8.08
C GLU A 129 4.50 15.92 -6.63
N VAL A 130 4.73 17.06 -5.97
CA VAL A 130 5.21 17.12 -4.58
C VAL A 130 4.12 17.64 -3.69
N LEU A 131 3.74 16.89 -2.68
CA LEU A 131 2.76 17.26 -1.66
C LEU A 131 3.47 17.45 -0.31
N PRO A 132 3.80 18.70 0.08
CA PRO A 132 4.43 18.97 1.37
C PRO A 132 3.43 18.77 2.51
N ILE A 133 3.87 18.17 3.62
CA ILE A 133 3.09 18.01 4.83
C ILE A 133 3.40 19.14 5.80
N GLU A 134 2.51 20.09 5.94
CA GLU A 134 2.69 21.33 6.71
C GLU A 134 2.82 21.07 8.20
N ARG A 135 3.01 20.23 8.87
CA ARG A 135 3.29 19.95 10.31
C ARG A 135 3.33 18.45 10.53
N PRO A 136 4.35 17.78 10.00
CA PRO A 136 4.43 16.35 10.15
C PRO A 136 4.49 15.96 11.64
N GLY A 137 3.69 14.98 12.00
CA GLY A 137 3.76 14.34 13.31
C GLY A 137 5.11 13.63 13.50
N LYS A 138 5.37 13.16 14.73
CA LYS A 138 6.67 12.56 15.07
C LYS A 138 7.10 11.41 14.15
N ASN A 139 6.16 10.68 13.59
CA ASN A 139 6.37 9.49 12.77
C ASN A 139 5.69 9.59 11.39
N GLU A 140 5.42 10.79 10.94
CA GLU A 140 4.83 11.07 9.63
C GLU A 140 5.93 11.50 8.65
N PRO A 141 5.75 11.26 7.35
CA PRO A 141 6.63 11.77 6.32
C PRO A 141 6.62 13.30 6.33
N VAL A 142 7.67 13.92 5.81
CA VAL A 142 7.75 15.39 5.64
C VAL A 142 7.07 15.85 4.37
N GLU A 143 7.03 14.97 3.36
CA GLU A 143 6.34 15.17 2.10
C GLU A 143 6.03 13.85 1.41
N GLU A 144 5.11 13.88 0.45
CA GLU A 144 4.87 12.81 -0.52
C GLU A 144 5.28 13.28 -1.91
N ILE A 145 6.02 12.45 -2.64
CA ILE A 145 6.32 12.65 -4.05
C ILE A 145 5.54 11.63 -4.85
N ILE A 146 4.73 12.11 -5.81
CA ILE A 146 3.82 11.29 -6.59
C ILE A 146 4.24 11.29 -8.05
N PHE A 147 4.26 10.11 -8.67
CA PHE A 147 4.53 9.95 -10.11
C PHE A 147 3.91 8.67 -10.64
N GLU A 148 3.81 8.55 -11.96
CA GLU A 148 3.28 7.36 -12.61
C GLU A 148 4.28 6.20 -12.53
N ALA A 149 3.80 5.03 -12.12
CA ALA A 149 4.61 3.82 -12.05
C ALA A 149 4.99 3.29 -13.45
N PRO A 150 6.15 2.62 -13.57
CA PRO A 150 6.49 1.94 -14.82
C PRO A 150 5.51 0.80 -15.09
N ILE A 151 4.80 0.88 -16.21
CA ILE A 151 3.87 -0.17 -16.66
C ILE A 151 4.64 -1.28 -17.34
N ILE A 152 4.39 -2.52 -16.93
CA ILE A 152 5.00 -3.71 -17.52
C ILE A 152 4.27 -4.02 -18.83
N LYS A 153 4.98 -3.92 -19.95
CA LYS A 153 4.42 -4.12 -21.27
C LYS A 153 3.75 -5.51 -21.40
N GLY A 154 2.48 -5.50 -21.80
CA GLY A 154 1.67 -6.72 -21.91
C GLY A 154 1.14 -7.25 -20.58
N GLY A 155 1.42 -6.56 -19.47
CA GLY A 155 0.88 -6.86 -18.15
C GLY A 155 -0.60 -6.47 -17.98
N TYR A 156 -1.14 -6.70 -16.80
CA TYR A 156 -2.54 -6.42 -16.49
C TYR A 156 -2.89 -4.95 -16.70
N PHE A 157 -2.11 -4.03 -16.14
CA PHE A 157 -2.39 -2.59 -16.19
C PHE A 157 -2.23 -2.01 -17.59
N ASP A 158 -1.26 -2.50 -18.39
CA ASP A 158 -1.12 -2.11 -19.79
C ASP A 158 -2.34 -2.53 -20.62
N ARG A 159 -2.85 -3.75 -20.40
CA ARG A 159 -4.05 -4.25 -21.08
C ARG A 159 -5.32 -3.49 -20.71
N GLU A 160 -5.46 -3.12 -19.45
CA GLU A 160 -6.60 -2.36 -18.93
C GLU A 160 -6.45 -0.84 -19.13
N GLN A 161 -5.29 -0.38 -19.61
CA GLN A 161 -4.96 1.05 -19.79
C GLN A 161 -5.20 1.87 -18.52
N LEU A 162 -4.82 1.30 -17.37
CA LEU A 162 -4.94 1.94 -16.07
C LEU A 162 -3.61 2.55 -15.66
N ALA A 163 -3.62 3.82 -15.28
CA ALA A 163 -2.48 4.45 -14.63
C ALA A 163 -2.31 3.89 -13.20
N VAL A 164 -1.08 3.56 -12.85
CA VAL A 164 -0.68 3.17 -11.50
C VAL A 164 0.21 4.26 -10.93
N TRP A 165 -0.10 4.74 -9.73
CA TRP A 165 0.65 5.82 -9.10
C TRP A 165 1.58 5.28 -8.03
N VAL A 166 2.78 5.86 -7.97
CA VAL A 166 3.73 5.67 -6.87
C VAL A 166 3.67 6.87 -5.96
N ARG A 167 3.62 6.61 -4.67
CA ARG A 167 3.74 7.62 -3.61
C ARG A 167 5.00 7.32 -2.79
N LEU A 168 6.01 8.16 -2.94
CA LEU A 168 7.18 8.12 -2.08
C LEU A 168 6.90 8.94 -0.83
N GLU A 169 6.76 8.29 0.31
CA GLU A 169 6.68 8.94 1.62
C GLU A 169 8.10 9.25 2.11
N VAL A 170 8.48 10.52 2.12
CA VAL A 170 9.83 10.97 2.48
C VAL A 170 9.95 11.16 3.98
N PHE A 171 10.91 10.47 4.60
CA PHE A 171 11.22 10.57 6.02
C PHE A 171 12.66 11.08 6.21
N GLU A 172 12.86 12.07 7.10
CA GLU A 172 14.18 12.63 7.40
C GLU A 172 15.17 11.60 7.95
N ASN A 173 14.68 10.55 8.59
CA ASN A 173 15.53 9.48 9.11
C ASN A 173 14.75 8.18 9.35
N ARG A 174 15.48 7.06 9.33
CA ARG A 174 14.92 5.72 9.51
C ARG A 174 14.29 5.49 10.89
N ALA A 175 14.64 6.30 11.91
CA ALA A 175 14.01 6.19 13.22
C ALA A 175 12.53 6.59 13.20
N LYS A 176 12.14 7.48 12.29
CA LYS A 176 10.74 7.84 12.06
C LYS A 176 9.96 6.69 11.38
N ILE A 177 10.61 5.94 10.49
CA ILE A 177 10.03 4.76 9.82
C ILE A 177 9.94 3.56 10.80
N LYS A 178 10.73 3.51 11.86
CA LYS A 178 10.77 2.38 12.83
C LYS A 178 9.42 2.02 13.46
N ASN A 179 8.48 2.94 13.54
CA ASN A 179 7.14 2.61 14.01
C ASN A 179 6.32 1.83 12.98
N LEU A 180 6.66 1.94 11.69
CA LEU A 180 6.13 1.08 10.63
C LEU A 180 6.76 -0.32 10.71
N THR A 181 7.99 -0.43 11.27
CA THR A 181 8.80 -1.66 11.30
C THR A 181 8.66 -2.47 12.59
N LYS A 182 7.87 -2.04 13.56
CA LYS A 182 7.85 -2.63 14.93
C LYS A 182 7.54 -4.13 14.99
N LYS A 183 7.16 -4.73 13.89
CA LYS A 183 7.19 -6.18 13.66
C LYS A 183 7.32 -6.41 12.14
N ALA A 184 8.53 -6.42 11.61
CA ALA A 184 8.74 -7.15 10.36
C ALA A 184 8.68 -8.63 10.72
N PRO A 185 7.71 -9.42 10.24
CA PRO A 185 7.76 -10.85 10.41
C PRO A 185 8.96 -11.38 9.65
N ASP A 186 9.48 -12.49 10.14
CA ASP A 186 10.41 -13.33 9.41
C ASP A 186 9.83 -13.53 7.98
N PRO A 187 10.58 -13.24 6.91
CA PRO A 187 10.10 -13.41 5.53
C PRO A 187 9.54 -14.81 5.23
N TRP A 188 9.83 -15.78 6.10
CA TRP A 188 9.35 -17.15 6.03
C TRP A 188 8.02 -17.40 6.76
N GLN A 189 7.50 -16.42 7.54
CA GLN A 189 6.24 -16.50 8.28
C GLN A 189 5.12 -15.67 7.64
N ILE A 190 5.14 -15.52 6.33
CA ILE A 190 4.17 -14.69 5.56
C ILE A 190 2.72 -15.19 5.69
N GLU A 191 2.48 -16.36 6.26
CA GLU A 191 1.13 -16.92 6.38
C GLU A 191 0.34 -16.45 7.61
N GLU A 192 0.97 -15.86 8.64
CA GLU A 192 0.24 -15.50 9.88
C GLU A 192 0.40 -14.05 10.38
N GLU A 193 1.45 -13.30 10.00
CA GLU A 193 1.59 -11.88 10.37
C GLU A 193 2.06 -11.06 9.17
N THR A 194 1.24 -10.14 8.70
CA THR A 194 1.55 -9.23 7.60
C THR A 194 2.76 -8.35 7.92
N ALA A 195 3.80 -8.42 7.09
CA ALA A 195 4.93 -7.52 7.17
C ALA A 195 4.45 -6.07 7.00
N LYS A 196 4.93 -5.16 7.85
CA LYS A 196 4.59 -3.72 7.72
C LYS A 196 5.52 -3.00 6.74
N THR A 197 6.68 -3.58 6.44
CA THR A 197 7.65 -3.05 5.48
C THR A 197 8.41 -4.20 4.82
N ALA A 198 8.84 -4.01 3.56
CA ALA A 198 9.77 -4.89 2.88
C ALA A 198 10.84 -4.07 2.15
N ASP A 199 12.10 -4.44 2.31
CA ASP A 199 13.20 -3.92 1.50
C ASP A 199 13.26 -4.63 0.12
N ILE A 200 14.22 -4.22 -0.71
CA ILE A 200 14.38 -4.74 -2.07
C ILE A 200 14.54 -6.27 -2.05
N GLU A 201 15.40 -6.81 -1.18
CA GLU A 201 15.68 -8.24 -1.12
C GLU A 201 14.45 -9.04 -0.66
N GLN A 202 13.73 -8.52 0.34
CA GLN A 202 12.48 -9.12 0.83
C GLN A 202 11.39 -9.12 -0.24
N LEU A 203 11.27 -8.02 -1.01
CA LEU A 203 10.31 -7.92 -2.11
C LEU A 203 10.65 -8.87 -3.25
N GLU A 204 11.92 -9.01 -3.62
CA GLU A 204 12.37 -9.99 -4.63
C GLU A 204 11.99 -11.42 -4.24
N ARG A 205 12.21 -11.79 -2.99
CA ARG A 205 11.81 -13.11 -2.46
C ARG A 205 10.28 -13.30 -2.49
N LEU A 206 9.52 -12.27 -2.10
CA LEU A 206 8.06 -12.32 -2.13
C LEU A 206 7.51 -12.53 -3.55
N ILE A 207 8.10 -11.85 -4.55
CA ILE A 207 7.76 -12.03 -5.96
C ILE A 207 8.06 -13.47 -6.40
N SER A 208 9.27 -13.98 -6.13
CA SER A 208 9.67 -15.33 -6.51
C SER A 208 8.74 -16.41 -5.94
N LEU A 209 8.38 -16.28 -4.67
CA LEU A 209 7.42 -17.20 -4.01
C LEU A 209 6.01 -17.14 -4.61
N THR A 210 5.63 -15.99 -5.18
CA THR A 210 4.32 -15.82 -5.82
C THR A 210 4.30 -16.44 -7.22
N GLU A 211 5.43 -16.42 -7.94
CA GLU A 211 5.58 -17.00 -9.28
C GLU A 211 5.65 -18.54 -9.30
N GLU A 212 6.05 -19.15 -8.18
CA GLU A 212 6.15 -20.61 -8.03
C GLU A 212 4.81 -21.30 -7.70
N LYS A 213 3.76 -20.53 -7.38
CA LYS A 213 2.41 -21.04 -7.05
C LYS A 213 1.47 -21.02 -8.24
#